data_5701d1534b4e6a6e3d121400a1bb82f0
#
_entry.id   5701d1534b4e6a6e3d121400a1bb82f0
#
_cell.length_a   1.000
_cell.length_b   1.000
_cell.length_c   1.000
_cell.angle_alpha   90.00
_cell.angle_beta   90.00
_cell.angle_gamma   90.00
#
_symmetry.space_group_name_H-M   'P 1'
#
loop_
_entity.id
_entity.type
_entity.pdbx_description
1 polymer ?
#
loop_
_entity_poly.entity_id
_entity_poly.type
_entity_poly.pdbx_seq_one_letter_code
_entity_poly.pdbx_strand_id
1 'polypeptide(L)'
;MDEEPVIIKLTHDQAFVLSDWLYEVMMKSDKLSAIVPDKAVWSAVYAISGTLETSLPENFMPDYVGRLEQARRRLVAASAEDEDEHQVAESN
;
A
#
# COMPACT_ATOMS: atom_id res chain seq x y z
N MET A 1 -14.65 24.84 1.28
CA MET A 1 -13.70 23.96 1.36
C MET A 1 -13.73 23.12 2.55
N ASP A 2 -13.66 21.95 2.37
CA ASP A 2 -13.82 21.09 3.40
C ASP A 2 -12.57 20.73 4.02
N GLU A 3 -12.53 20.84 5.31
CA GLU A 3 -11.32 20.63 6.01
C GLU A 3 -11.26 19.29 6.66
N GLU A 4 -12.32 18.50 6.59
CA GLU A 4 -12.30 17.24 7.26
C GLU A 4 -11.44 16.24 6.53
N PRO A 5 -10.55 15.54 7.22
CA PRO A 5 -9.71 14.57 6.54
C PRO A 5 -10.49 13.34 6.16
N VAL A 6 -10.05 12.70 5.09
CA VAL A 6 -10.55 11.38 4.73
C VAL A 6 -9.65 10.36 5.39
N ILE A 7 -10.25 9.46 6.15
CA ILE A 7 -9.50 8.48 6.91
C ILE A 7 -9.64 7.12 6.28
N ILE A 8 -8.52 6.47 6.03
CA ILE A 8 -8.50 5.14 5.45
C ILE A 8 -7.82 4.21 6.44
N LYS A 9 -8.43 3.07 6.70
CA LYS A 9 -7.86 2.10 7.62
C LYS A 9 -7.27 0.94 6.85
N LEU A 10 -6.03 0.63 7.15
CA LEU A 10 -5.34 -0.49 6.55
C LEU A 10 -4.87 -1.42 7.65
N THR A 11 -4.85 -2.71 7.36
CA THR A 11 -4.19 -3.63 8.27
C THR A 11 -2.69 -3.39 8.21
N HIS A 12 -1.97 -3.91 9.20
CA HIS A 12 -0.51 -3.81 9.19
C HIS A 12 0.08 -4.43 7.94
N ASP A 13 -0.43 -5.58 7.54
CA ASP A 13 0.06 -6.24 6.33
C ASP A 13 -0.16 -5.37 5.11
N GLN A 14 -1.35 -4.80 4.98
CA GLN A 14 -1.64 -3.93 3.83
C GLN A 14 -0.72 -2.72 3.81
N ALA A 15 -0.53 -2.10 4.96
CA ALA A 15 0.30 -0.91 5.05
C ALA A 15 1.75 -1.26 4.74
N PHE A 16 2.22 -2.39 5.24
CA PHE A 16 3.61 -2.80 5.05
C PHE A 16 3.91 -3.06 3.58
N VAL A 17 3.05 -3.83 2.92
CA VAL A 17 3.26 -4.15 1.51
C VAL A 17 3.14 -2.90 0.65
N LEU A 18 2.19 -2.03 0.96
CA LEU A 18 2.04 -0.79 0.21
C LEU A 18 3.24 0.12 0.38
N SER A 19 3.75 0.20 1.61
CA SER A 19 4.91 1.04 1.88
C SER A 19 6.13 0.57 1.08
N ASP A 20 6.35 -0.74 1.02
CA ASP A 20 7.46 -1.27 0.28
C ASP A 20 7.30 -1.00 -1.21
N TRP A 21 6.11 -1.20 -1.74
CA TRP A 21 5.86 -0.97 -3.15
C TRP A 21 6.08 0.50 -3.51
N LEU A 22 5.59 1.39 -2.67
CA LEU A 22 5.79 2.82 -2.92
C LEU A 22 7.27 3.17 -2.94
N TYR A 23 8.04 2.61 -2.01
CA TYR A 23 9.46 2.86 -1.99
C TYR A 23 10.12 2.39 -3.30
N GLU A 24 9.73 1.22 -3.78
CA GLU A 24 10.32 0.69 -5.01
C GLU A 24 10.01 1.56 -6.21
N VAL A 25 8.76 1.99 -6.34
CA VAL A 25 8.35 2.72 -7.56
C VAL A 25 8.61 4.21 -7.48
N MET A 26 8.87 4.75 -6.28
CA MET A 26 9.16 6.18 -6.12
C MET A 26 10.63 6.46 -5.95
N MET A 27 11.30 5.68 -5.10
CA MET A 27 12.66 6.01 -4.70
C MET A 27 13.70 5.22 -5.46
N LYS A 28 13.41 3.96 -5.79
CA LYS A 28 14.39 3.12 -6.45
C LYS A 28 14.24 3.12 -7.96
N SER A 29 13.19 3.71 -8.47
CA SER A 29 13.00 3.81 -9.90
C SER A 29 12.12 5.02 -10.18
N ASP A 30 11.89 5.30 -11.44
CA ASP A 30 10.98 6.37 -11.83
C ASP A 30 9.70 5.82 -12.44
N LYS A 31 9.36 4.59 -12.08
CA LYS A 31 8.19 3.95 -12.65
C LYS A 31 6.91 4.69 -12.33
N LEU A 32 6.78 5.13 -11.08
CA LEU A 32 5.55 5.81 -10.70
C LEU A 32 5.44 7.16 -11.38
N SER A 33 6.54 7.88 -11.53
CA SER A 33 6.47 9.17 -12.18
C SER A 33 6.13 9.02 -13.66
N ALA A 34 6.44 7.87 -14.26
CA ALA A 34 6.09 7.65 -15.65
C ALA A 34 4.59 7.50 -15.85
N ILE A 35 3.89 6.94 -14.87
CA ILE A 35 2.46 6.72 -15.01
C ILE A 35 1.63 7.76 -14.27
N VAL A 36 2.25 8.57 -13.43
CA VAL A 36 1.54 9.61 -12.69
C VAL A 36 2.20 10.95 -12.95
N PRO A 37 1.89 11.59 -14.06
CA PRO A 37 2.48 12.89 -14.36
C PRO A 37 1.83 14.05 -13.62
N ASP A 38 0.69 13.83 -13.01
CA ASP A 38 -0.10 14.88 -12.38
C ASP A 38 0.45 15.18 -10.99
N LYS A 39 0.96 16.38 -10.81
CA LYS A 39 1.55 16.77 -9.53
C LYS A 39 0.52 16.83 -8.42
N ALA A 40 -0.74 17.05 -8.75
CA ALA A 40 -1.78 17.05 -7.73
C ALA A 40 -1.94 15.69 -7.09
N VAL A 41 -1.81 14.62 -7.90
CA VAL A 41 -1.87 13.26 -7.37
C VAL A 41 -0.68 12.97 -6.48
N TRP A 42 0.48 13.52 -6.84
CA TRP A 42 1.70 13.30 -6.04
C TRP A 42 1.58 13.86 -4.64
N SER A 43 0.79 14.91 -4.47
CA SER A 43 0.58 15.45 -3.13
C SER A 43 0.01 14.39 -2.22
N ALA A 44 -0.99 13.65 -2.69
CA ALA A 44 -1.58 12.57 -1.90
C ALA A 44 -0.62 11.40 -1.74
N VAL A 45 0.13 11.09 -2.78
CA VAL A 45 1.09 9.99 -2.73
C VAL A 45 2.14 10.25 -1.66
N TYR A 46 2.66 11.47 -1.61
CA TYR A 46 3.66 11.81 -0.59
C TYR A 46 3.07 11.74 0.81
N ALA A 47 1.84 12.17 0.99
CA ALA A 47 1.20 12.11 2.30
C ALA A 47 1.07 10.66 2.76
N ILE A 48 0.67 9.79 1.85
CA ILE A 48 0.54 8.37 2.18
C ILE A 48 1.90 7.76 2.49
N SER A 49 2.87 8.02 1.65
CA SER A 49 4.20 7.46 1.81
C SER A 49 4.82 7.90 3.13
N GLY A 50 4.71 9.18 3.45
CA GLY A 50 5.27 9.69 4.69
C GLY A 50 4.64 9.07 5.91
N THR A 51 3.31 8.93 5.89
CA THR A 51 2.62 8.31 7.01
C THR A 51 3.04 6.86 7.19
N LEU A 52 3.15 6.13 6.09
CA LEU A 52 3.53 4.73 6.18
C LEU A 52 4.95 4.57 6.70
N GLU A 53 5.87 5.43 6.26
CA GLU A 53 7.24 5.34 6.70
C GLU A 53 7.39 5.51 8.21
N THR A 54 6.56 6.35 8.79
CA THR A 54 6.70 6.65 10.22
C THR A 54 5.80 5.80 11.09
N SER A 55 4.87 5.04 10.50
CA SER A 55 3.90 4.30 11.27
C SER A 55 4.21 2.81 11.41
N LEU A 56 5.16 2.30 10.63
CA LEU A 56 5.38 0.87 10.57
C LEU A 56 6.64 0.46 11.30
N PRO A 57 6.51 -0.25 12.42
CA PRO A 57 7.70 -0.75 13.11
C PRO A 57 8.48 -1.76 12.27
N GLU A 58 7.82 -2.45 11.35
CA GLU A 58 8.48 -3.43 10.51
C GLU A 58 9.65 -2.85 9.73
N ASN A 59 9.62 -1.54 9.47
CA ASN A 59 10.71 -0.91 8.74
C ASN A 59 12.03 -1.02 9.46
N PHE A 60 12.00 -1.21 10.78
CA PHE A 60 13.20 -1.27 11.60
C PHE A 60 13.41 -2.63 12.24
N MET A 61 12.62 -3.63 11.86
CA MET A 61 12.75 -4.95 12.42
C MET A 61 13.69 -5.80 11.59
N PRO A 62 14.31 -6.82 12.20
CA PRO A 62 15.15 -7.73 11.43
C PRO A 62 14.31 -8.55 10.46
N ASP A 63 14.98 -9.09 9.46
CA ASP A 63 14.33 -9.97 8.47
C ASP A 63 13.21 -9.26 7.76
N TYR A 64 13.50 -8.07 7.28
CA TYR A 64 12.52 -7.27 6.57
C TYR A 64 11.94 -8.05 5.37
N VAL A 65 12.81 -8.67 4.58
CA VAL A 65 12.38 -9.37 3.37
C VAL A 65 11.47 -10.55 3.72
N GLY A 66 11.83 -11.31 4.75
CA GLY A 66 10.99 -12.44 5.16
C GLY A 66 9.66 -12.00 5.69
N ARG A 67 9.65 -10.93 6.48
CA ARG A 67 8.40 -10.41 7.01
C ARG A 67 7.51 -9.89 5.90
N LEU A 68 8.11 -9.23 4.92
CA LEU A 68 7.36 -8.70 3.78
C LEU A 68 6.74 -9.83 2.98
N GLU A 69 7.51 -10.90 2.77
CA GLU A 69 7.01 -12.03 2.01
C GLU A 69 5.84 -12.70 2.73
N GLN A 70 5.93 -12.81 4.04
CA GLN A 70 4.85 -13.38 4.82
C GLN A 70 3.60 -12.51 4.76
N ALA A 71 3.78 -11.20 4.84
CA ALA A 71 2.65 -10.28 4.73
C ALA A 71 1.98 -10.42 3.36
N ARG A 72 2.78 -10.54 2.31
CA ARG A 72 2.22 -10.73 0.98
C ARG A 72 1.40 -12.00 0.89
N ARG A 73 1.91 -13.07 1.47
CA ARG A 73 1.20 -14.35 1.41
C ARG A 73 -0.13 -14.28 2.13
N ARG A 74 -0.13 -13.63 3.29
CA ARG A 74 -1.38 -13.51 4.04
C ARG A 74 -2.41 -12.69 3.27
N LEU A 75 -1.97 -11.63 2.62
CA LEU A 75 -2.88 -10.78 1.87
C LEU A 75 -3.42 -11.48 0.63
N VAL A 76 -2.56 -12.21 -0.06
CA VAL A 76 -3.00 -12.93 -1.25
C VAL A 76 -4.00 -14.01 -0.86
N ALA A 77 -3.74 -14.72 0.23
CA ALA A 77 -4.66 -15.75 0.69
C ALA A 77 -6.02 -15.17 1.05
N ALA A 78 -6.01 -14.05 1.76
CA ALA A 78 -7.25 -13.38 2.13
C ALA A 78 -7.98 -12.84 0.91
N SER A 79 -7.25 -12.30 -0.03
CA SER A 79 -7.86 -11.78 -1.26
C SER A 79 -8.47 -12.88 -2.08
N ALA A 80 -7.85 -14.06 -2.11
CA ALA A 80 -8.41 -15.16 -2.87
C ALA A 80 -9.76 -15.58 -2.32
N GLU A 81 -9.88 -15.60 -1.00
CA GLU A 81 -11.15 -15.91 -0.38
C GLU A 81 -12.18 -14.84 -0.66
N ASP A 82 -11.76 -13.60 -0.55
CA ASP A 82 -12.65 -12.47 -0.82
C ASP A 82 -13.05 -12.45 -2.28
N GLU A 83 -12.12 -12.78 -3.16
CA GLU A 83 -12.41 -12.75 -4.58
C GLU A 83 -13.47 -13.75 -4.96
N ASP A 84 -13.49 -14.91 -4.33
CA ASP A 84 -14.52 -15.88 -4.62
C ASP A 84 -15.89 -15.29 -4.39
N GLU A 85 -16.08 -14.66 -3.25
CA GLU A 85 -17.36 -14.04 -2.95
C GLU A 85 -17.59 -12.83 -3.82
N HIS A 86 -16.53 -12.08 -4.04
CA HIS A 86 -16.61 -10.85 -4.78
C HIS A 86 -16.94 -11.10 -6.24
N GLN A 87 -16.34 -12.14 -6.80
CA GLN A 87 -16.59 -12.46 -8.19
C GLN A 87 -18.04 -12.84 -8.43
N VAL A 88 -18.62 -13.54 -7.50
CA VAL A 88 -20.03 -13.88 -7.63
C VAL A 88 -20.84 -12.60 -7.70
N ALA A 89 -20.51 -11.63 -6.86
CA ALA A 89 -21.25 -10.38 -6.85
C ALA A 89 -21.01 -9.56 -8.10
N GLU A 90 -19.79 -9.63 -8.61
CA GLU A 90 -19.45 -8.78 -9.73
C GLU A 90 -19.77 -9.37 -11.06
N SER A 91 -19.86 -10.65 -11.15
CA SER A 91 -20.10 -11.18 -12.46
C SER A 91 -21.52 -11.00 -12.91
N ASN A 92 -22.30 -10.34 -12.16
CA ASN A 92 -23.64 -10.05 -12.57
C ASN A 92 -23.72 -9.07 -13.70
#